data_7f0e272e3c8f5f58e574412cfde0b55d
#
_entry.id   7f0e272e3c8f5f58e574412cfde0b55d
#
_cell.length_a   1.000
_cell.length_b   1.000
_cell.length_c   1.000
_cell.angle_alpha   90.00
_cell.angle_beta   90.00
_cell.angle_gamma   90.00
#
_symmetry.space_group_name_H-M   'P 1'
#
loop_
_entity.id
_entity.type
_entity.pdbx_description
1 polymer ?
#
loop_
_entity_poly.entity_id
_entity_poly.type
_entity_poly.pdbx_seq_one_letter_code
_entity_poly.pdbx_strand_id
1 'polypeptide(L)'
;SPIRSTYLIKAADFLACHSQSYITRYDMIHEIKDGGTFLLNTSWTEEELTEKLPGDVKQYIARHNVQFYIVDANRLARELGLGNHANMILQAAFFKLSGVMPVEDAVRHMKEAVQKTYAKKGEKVVNMNMAAVDAGINSPVKVNVPADWANAADDRTVDETLPDVVKNIVVPCNRQRGDDLPVSAFLPYQDGTYPLGTSKYDKRGIAAFLPQWDSTKCLQCNQCTFVCPHAAIRAYLVDEEEAAAAPAAFTTVPAKGAKGLQYRLQVSTLDCTGCGSCAASCLAKDKALTMQPVDDTMYDEANWNYALSLKDKPGVFDRKTLKGSQFSQPLVEF
;
A
#
# COMPACT_ATOMS: atom_id res chain seq x y z
N SER A 1 -15.26 30.36 3.47
CA SER A 1 -14.99 30.91 4.80
C SER A 1 -13.67 30.38 5.36
N PRO A 2 -12.95 31.15 6.20
CA PRO A 2 -11.70 30.67 6.76
C PRO A 2 -11.94 29.51 7.72
N ILE A 3 -11.07 28.49 7.65
CA ILE A 3 -11.04 27.38 8.60
C ILE A 3 -10.57 27.95 9.95
N ARG A 4 -11.36 27.77 11.00
CA ARG A 4 -11.09 28.32 12.33
C ARG A 4 -10.75 27.29 13.40
N SER A 5 -10.91 26.00 13.09
CA SER A 5 -10.58 24.89 13.98
C SER A 5 -10.27 23.64 13.16
N THR A 6 -9.61 22.66 13.79
CA THR A 6 -9.43 21.33 13.20
C THR A 6 -10.71 20.51 13.43
N TYR A 7 -11.28 20.00 12.35
CA TYR A 7 -12.40 19.07 12.38
C TYR A 7 -12.32 18.12 11.20
N LEU A 8 -12.85 16.93 11.39
CA LEU A 8 -12.95 15.93 10.32
C LEU A 8 -14.19 16.24 9.46
N ILE A 9 -14.08 15.97 8.17
CA ILE A 9 -15.22 16.03 7.25
C ILE A 9 -16.06 14.77 7.49
N LYS A 10 -17.34 14.96 7.85
CA LYS A 10 -18.30 13.86 8.08
C LYS A 10 -19.35 13.75 6.97
N ALA A 11 -19.31 14.62 5.97
CA ALA A 11 -20.27 14.65 4.87
C ALA A 11 -19.59 15.22 3.62
N ALA A 12 -18.98 14.35 2.81
CA ALA A 12 -18.22 14.72 1.63
C ALA A 12 -19.10 14.70 0.38
N ASP A 13 -19.00 15.72 -0.47
CA ASP A 13 -19.61 15.74 -1.80
C ASP A 13 -18.79 14.89 -2.80
N PHE A 14 -17.49 14.80 -2.57
CA PHE A 14 -16.53 14.02 -3.36
C PHE A 14 -15.52 13.35 -2.43
N LEU A 15 -15.26 12.07 -2.66
CA LEU A 15 -14.22 11.30 -1.99
C LEU A 15 -13.39 10.54 -3.01
N ALA A 16 -12.06 10.55 -2.86
CA ALA A 16 -11.16 9.76 -3.69
C ALA A 16 -10.33 8.80 -2.85
N CYS A 17 -10.37 7.53 -3.19
CA CYS A 17 -9.47 6.50 -2.67
C CYS A 17 -8.30 6.30 -3.65
N HIS A 18 -7.11 6.74 -3.26
CA HIS A 18 -5.94 6.73 -4.13
C HIS A 18 -5.22 5.38 -4.21
N SER A 19 -5.55 4.43 -3.34
CA SER A 19 -5.00 3.07 -3.35
C SER A 19 -6.11 2.06 -3.11
N GLN A 20 -6.25 1.09 -4.00
CA GLN A 20 -7.26 0.03 -3.86
C GLN A 20 -7.13 -0.77 -2.55
N SER A 21 -5.92 -0.89 -1.98
CA SER A 21 -5.69 -1.56 -0.71
C SER A 21 -6.39 -0.87 0.48
N TYR A 22 -6.70 0.42 0.36
CA TYR A 22 -7.37 1.16 1.43
C TYR A 22 -8.86 0.84 1.52
N ILE A 23 -9.50 0.54 0.40
CA ILE A 23 -10.94 0.27 0.40
C ILE A 23 -11.32 -0.98 1.21
N THR A 24 -10.40 -1.93 1.32
CA THR A 24 -10.59 -3.14 2.12
C THR A 24 -10.20 -2.97 3.59
N ARG A 25 -9.40 -1.95 3.93
CA ARG A 25 -8.79 -1.77 5.26
C ARG A 25 -9.43 -0.67 6.08
N TYR A 26 -9.83 0.41 5.42
CA TYR A 26 -10.37 1.62 6.06
C TYR A 26 -11.84 1.81 5.71
N ASP A 27 -12.60 2.30 6.66
CA ASP A 27 -13.99 2.67 6.44
C ASP A 27 -14.07 4.16 6.05
N MET A 28 -13.98 4.44 4.76
CA MET A 28 -14.04 5.82 4.25
C MET A 28 -15.34 6.14 3.53
N ILE A 29 -16.07 5.11 3.08
CA ILE A 29 -17.22 5.31 2.19
C ILE A 29 -18.40 5.99 2.91
N HIS A 30 -18.57 5.75 4.21
CA HIS A 30 -19.69 6.27 4.99
C HIS A 30 -19.67 7.78 5.23
N GLU A 31 -18.61 8.46 4.81
CA GLU A 31 -18.51 9.91 4.84
C GLU A 31 -19.06 10.61 3.58
N ILE A 32 -19.46 9.86 2.56
CA ILE A 32 -20.03 10.42 1.32
C ILE A 32 -21.52 10.71 1.53
N LYS A 33 -21.96 11.88 1.11
CA LYS A 33 -23.38 12.24 1.07
C LYS A 33 -24.15 11.41 0.05
N ASP A 34 -25.45 11.31 0.24
CA ASP A 34 -26.36 10.75 -0.76
C ASP A 34 -26.17 11.46 -2.12
N GLY A 35 -25.99 10.68 -3.17
CA GLY A 35 -25.69 11.18 -4.51
C GLY A 35 -24.29 11.78 -4.70
N GLY A 36 -23.44 11.75 -3.66
CA GLY A 36 -22.05 12.20 -3.76
C GLY A 36 -21.22 11.34 -4.71
N THR A 37 -20.00 11.79 -5.00
CA THR A 37 -19.10 11.13 -5.96
C THR A 37 -17.98 10.39 -5.26
N PHE A 38 -17.77 9.13 -5.62
CA PHE A 38 -16.64 8.30 -5.19
C PHE A 38 -15.74 7.96 -6.37
N LEU A 39 -14.44 8.24 -6.26
CA LEU A 39 -13.41 7.86 -7.22
C LEU A 39 -12.45 6.86 -6.59
N LEU A 40 -12.31 5.68 -7.17
CA LEU A 40 -11.35 4.67 -6.76
C LEU A 40 -10.22 4.55 -7.77
N ASN A 41 -8.98 4.75 -7.34
CA ASN A 41 -7.80 4.41 -8.14
C ASN A 41 -7.52 2.92 -7.99
N THR A 42 -7.80 2.15 -9.03
CA THR A 42 -7.71 0.69 -9.03
C THR A 42 -7.38 0.16 -10.42
N SER A 43 -6.73 -1.01 -10.45
CA SER A 43 -6.54 -1.82 -11.65
C SER A 43 -7.69 -2.80 -11.90
N TRP A 44 -8.66 -2.91 -10.99
CA TRP A 44 -9.78 -3.84 -11.10
C TRP A 44 -10.73 -3.44 -12.23
N THR A 45 -11.22 -4.45 -12.95
CA THR A 45 -12.29 -4.29 -13.91
C THR A 45 -13.65 -4.18 -13.20
N GLU A 46 -14.72 -3.83 -13.94
CA GLU A 46 -16.05 -3.75 -13.37
C GLU A 46 -16.53 -5.11 -12.82
N GLU A 47 -16.14 -6.21 -13.45
CA GLU A 47 -16.43 -7.57 -12.98
C GLU A 47 -15.69 -7.87 -11.67
N GLU A 48 -14.40 -7.54 -11.60
CA GLU A 48 -13.58 -7.74 -10.41
C GLU A 48 -14.04 -6.89 -9.22
N LEU A 49 -14.65 -5.73 -9.46
CA LEU A 49 -15.24 -4.91 -8.38
C LEU A 49 -16.33 -5.66 -7.62
N THR A 50 -17.14 -6.46 -8.32
CA THR A 50 -18.21 -7.26 -7.69
C THR A 50 -17.64 -8.30 -6.72
N GLU A 51 -16.49 -8.87 -7.02
CA GLU A 51 -15.84 -9.88 -6.18
C GLU A 51 -14.98 -9.25 -5.06
N LYS A 52 -14.24 -8.18 -5.39
CA LYS A 52 -13.17 -7.66 -4.51
C LYS A 52 -13.62 -6.51 -3.60
N LEU A 53 -14.68 -5.78 -3.93
CA LEU A 53 -15.19 -4.75 -3.04
C LEU A 53 -15.86 -5.36 -1.81
N PRO A 54 -15.58 -4.82 -0.60
CA PRO A 54 -16.30 -5.22 0.61
C PRO A 54 -17.80 -5.02 0.49
N GLY A 55 -18.57 -5.92 1.12
CA GLY A 55 -20.04 -5.91 1.02
C GLY A 55 -20.68 -4.64 1.58
N ASP A 56 -20.13 -4.08 2.66
CA ASP A 56 -20.60 -2.80 3.23
C ASP A 56 -20.37 -1.63 2.28
N VAL A 57 -19.25 -1.60 1.55
CA VAL A 57 -18.95 -0.58 0.53
C VAL A 57 -19.94 -0.68 -0.63
N LYS A 58 -20.18 -1.89 -1.15
CA LYS A 58 -21.18 -2.16 -2.20
C LYS A 58 -22.55 -1.67 -1.77
N GLN A 59 -22.96 -2.07 -0.56
CA GLN A 59 -24.26 -1.72 0.01
C GLN A 59 -24.43 -0.21 0.15
N TYR A 60 -23.41 0.49 0.67
CA TYR A 60 -23.45 1.94 0.83
C TYR A 60 -23.57 2.64 -0.52
N ILE A 61 -22.73 2.29 -1.50
CA ILE A 61 -22.77 2.87 -2.85
C ILE A 61 -24.17 2.75 -3.46
N ALA A 62 -24.77 1.56 -3.39
CA ALA A 62 -26.08 1.32 -3.99
C ALA A 62 -27.22 2.02 -3.25
N ARG A 63 -27.24 1.99 -1.90
CA ARG A 63 -28.34 2.56 -1.10
C ARG A 63 -28.34 4.09 -1.08
N HIS A 64 -27.15 4.71 -1.16
CA HIS A 64 -26.99 6.17 -1.12
C HIS A 64 -26.84 6.80 -2.52
N ASN A 65 -27.08 6.04 -3.59
CA ASN A 65 -26.98 6.50 -4.98
C ASN A 65 -25.63 7.18 -5.29
N VAL A 66 -24.53 6.67 -4.72
CA VAL A 66 -23.19 7.23 -4.89
C VAL A 66 -22.79 7.14 -6.36
N GLN A 67 -22.30 8.23 -6.93
CA GLN A 67 -21.78 8.27 -8.29
C GLN A 67 -20.38 7.64 -8.28
N PHE A 68 -20.28 6.35 -8.59
CA PHE A 68 -19.04 5.60 -8.48
C PHE A 68 -18.24 5.64 -9.77
N TYR A 69 -16.96 5.99 -9.66
CA TYR A 69 -15.99 6.06 -10.76
C TYR A 69 -14.71 5.29 -10.41
N ILE A 70 -14.08 4.71 -11.43
CA ILE A 70 -12.77 4.08 -11.32
C ILE A 70 -11.78 4.71 -12.30
N VAL A 71 -10.50 4.64 -11.97
CA VAL A 71 -9.39 5.03 -12.83
C VAL A 71 -8.15 4.21 -12.48
N ASP A 72 -7.41 3.68 -13.46
CA ASP A 72 -6.09 3.11 -13.22
C ASP A 72 -5.01 4.16 -13.50
N ALA A 73 -4.89 5.10 -12.56
CA ALA A 73 -3.94 6.20 -12.66
C ALA A 73 -2.49 5.71 -12.58
N ASN A 74 -2.23 4.58 -11.92
CA ASN A 74 -0.89 4.00 -11.82
C ASN A 74 -0.43 3.44 -13.16
N ARG A 75 -1.28 2.74 -13.89
CA ARG A 75 -1.00 2.25 -15.24
C ARG A 75 -0.77 3.42 -16.21
N LEU A 76 -1.67 4.40 -16.19
CA LEU A 76 -1.54 5.60 -17.02
C LEU A 76 -0.24 6.36 -16.77
N ALA A 77 0.16 6.52 -15.50
CA ALA A 77 1.44 7.16 -15.14
C ALA A 77 2.64 6.40 -15.73
N ARG A 78 2.62 5.06 -15.66
CA ARG A 78 3.69 4.23 -16.26
C ARG A 78 3.75 4.38 -17.77
N GLU A 79 2.62 4.31 -18.47
CA GLU A 79 2.52 4.47 -19.93
C GLU A 79 3.02 5.84 -20.41
N LEU A 80 2.79 6.89 -19.61
CA LEU A 80 3.28 8.25 -19.86
C LEU A 80 4.74 8.47 -19.46
N GLY A 81 5.42 7.45 -18.89
CA GLY A 81 6.81 7.55 -18.45
C GLY A 81 7.01 8.29 -17.13
N LEU A 82 5.95 8.50 -16.35
CA LEU A 82 5.98 9.15 -15.04
C LEU A 82 6.27 8.17 -13.89
N GLY A 83 6.47 6.87 -14.18
CA GLY A 83 6.72 5.85 -13.17
C GLY A 83 5.53 5.67 -12.22
N ASN A 84 5.71 5.97 -10.95
CA ASN A 84 4.68 5.90 -9.90
C ASN A 84 4.02 7.25 -9.55
N HIS A 85 4.26 8.30 -10.36
CA HIS A 85 3.73 9.64 -10.08
C HIS A 85 2.36 9.86 -10.73
N ALA A 86 1.31 9.31 -10.12
CA ALA A 86 -0.07 9.41 -10.59
C ALA A 86 -0.80 10.69 -10.13
N ASN A 87 -0.17 11.55 -9.35
CA ASN A 87 -0.81 12.70 -8.69
C ASN A 87 -1.48 13.66 -9.68
N MET A 88 -0.85 13.96 -10.82
CA MET A 88 -1.44 14.88 -11.82
C MET A 88 -2.70 14.28 -12.46
N ILE A 89 -2.72 12.97 -12.70
CA ILE A 89 -3.87 12.25 -13.25
C ILE A 89 -5.03 12.29 -12.25
N LEU A 90 -4.77 11.97 -11.00
CA LEU A 90 -5.80 11.95 -9.94
C LEU A 90 -6.33 13.36 -9.64
N GLN A 91 -5.47 14.39 -9.66
CA GLN A 91 -5.89 15.77 -9.49
C GLN A 91 -6.79 16.25 -10.65
N ALA A 92 -6.47 15.90 -11.88
CA ALA A 92 -7.29 16.22 -13.02
C ALA A 92 -8.66 15.51 -12.97
N ALA A 93 -8.67 14.22 -12.59
CA ALA A 93 -9.90 13.47 -12.36
C ALA A 93 -10.77 14.11 -11.26
N PHE A 94 -10.16 14.61 -10.17
CA PHE A 94 -10.86 15.37 -9.13
C PHE A 94 -11.56 16.59 -9.70
N PHE A 95 -10.88 17.44 -10.46
CA PHE A 95 -11.49 18.65 -11.03
C PHE A 95 -12.63 18.33 -12.01
N LYS A 96 -12.48 17.26 -12.79
CA LYS A 96 -13.53 16.82 -13.70
C LYS A 96 -14.79 16.37 -12.95
N LEU A 97 -14.62 15.57 -11.89
CA LEU A 97 -15.73 14.87 -11.24
C LEU A 97 -16.37 15.68 -10.11
N SER A 98 -15.61 16.55 -9.45
CA SER A 98 -16.12 17.35 -8.32
C SER A 98 -16.96 18.56 -8.74
N GLY A 99 -16.77 19.06 -9.96
CA GLY A 99 -17.49 20.24 -10.47
C GLY A 99 -17.24 21.54 -9.71
N VAL A 100 -16.14 21.64 -8.92
CA VAL A 100 -15.80 22.85 -8.12
C VAL A 100 -15.46 24.04 -8.98
N MET A 101 -15.14 23.84 -10.26
CA MET A 101 -14.92 24.88 -11.28
C MET A 101 -15.17 24.30 -12.67
N PRO A 102 -15.32 25.15 -13.73
CA PRO A 102 -15.38 24.68 -15.12
C PRO A 102 -14.14 23.86 -15.47
N VAL A 103 -14.34 22.72 -16.14
CA VAL A 103 -13.25 21.77 -16.44
C VAL A 103 -12.17 22.41 -17.31
N GLU A 104 -12.55 23.24 -18.27
CA GLU A 104 -11.65 23.96 -19.16
C GLU A 104 -10.71 24.90 -18.39
N ASP A 105 -11.25 25.60 -17.38
CA ASP A 105 -10.46 26.47 -16.51
C ASP A 105 -9.50 25.65 -15.64
N ALA A 106 -9.97 24.55 -15.08
CA ALA A 106 -9.13 23.64 -14.30
C ALA A 106 -7.95 23.11 -15.12
N VAL A 107 -8.22 22.62 -16.35
CA VAL A 107 -7.18 22.12 -17.27
C VAL A 107 -6.18 23.22 -17.60
N ARG A 108 -6.66 24.42 -17.93
CA ARG A 108 -5.78 25.56 -18.23
C ARG A 108 -4.87 25.89 -17.06
N HIS A 109 -5.41 26.03 -15.85
CA HIS A 109 -4.62 26.32 -14.65
C HIS A 109 -3.65 25.21 -14.28
N MET A 110 -4.06 23.94 -14.41
CA MET A 110 -3.16 22.82 -14.19
C MET A 110 -1.99 22.81 -15.18
N LYS A 111 -2.25 23.04 -16.48
CA LYS A 111 -1.19 23.10 -17.50
C LYS A 111 -0.27 24.30 -17.31
N GLU A 112 -0.78 25.45 -16.91
CA GLU A 112 0.03 26.63 -16.53
C GLU A 112 0.94 26.32 -15.33
N ALA A 113 0.40 25.65 -14.30
CA ALA A 113 1.17 25.23 -13.13
C ALA A 113 2.25 24.19 -13.47
N VAL A 114 1.94 23.23 -14.35
CA VAL A 114 2.92 22.25 -14.88
C VAL A 114 4.05 22.98 -15.58
N GLN A 115 3.74 23.91 -16.48
CA GLN A 115 4.75 24.68 -17.20
C GLN A 115 5.66 25.45 -16.22
N LYS A 116 5.07 26.15 -15.25
CA LYS A 116 5.82 26.92 -14.26
C LYS A 116 6.71 26.03 -13.36
N THR A 117 6.21 24.87 -12.96
CA THR A 117 6.90 23.99 -12.00
C THR A 117 8.01 23.18 -12.65
N TYR A 118 7.75 22.67 -13.85
CA TYR A 118 8.64 21.69 -14.50
C TYR A 118 9.48 22.28 -15.65
N ALA A 119 9.33 23.55 -16.02
CA ALA A 119 10.11 24.17 -17.10
C ALA A 119 11.63 23.94 -16.96
N LYS A 120 12.16 24.05 -15.73
CA LYS A 120 13.60 23.84 -15.44
C LYS A 120 14.04 22.37 -15.57
N LYS A 121 13.12 21.41 -15.59
CA LYS A 121 13.41 19.96 -15.74
C LYS A 121 13.43 19.51 -17.22
N GLY A 122 13.16 20.41 -18.14
CA GLY A 122 13.18 20.18 -19.58
C GLY A 122 11.79 19.87 -20.16
N GLU A 123 11.67 20.12 -21.46
CA GLU A 123 10.42 20.04 -22.22
C GLU A 123 9.77 18.66 -22.16
N LYS A 124 10.58 17.59 -22.17
CA LYS A 124 10.08 16.21 -22.05
C LYS A 124 9.26 16.02 -20.78
N VAL A 125 9.76 16.51 -19.64
CA VAL A 125 9.07 16.37 -18.34
C VAL A 125 7.78 17.20 -18.32
N VAL A 126 7.80 18.40 -18.91
CA VAL A 126 6.61 19.24 -19.05
C VAL A 126 5.55 18.51 -19.86
N ASN A 127 5.89 18.00 -21.05
CA ASN A 127 4.96 17.32 -21.94
C ASN A 127 4.35 16.05 -21.30
N MET A 128 5.15 15.26 -20.59
CA MET A 128 4.65 14.09 -19.85
C MET A 128 3.60 14.49 -18.80
N ASN A 129 3.84 15.57 -18.04
CA ASN A 129 2.88 16.03 -17.02
C ASN A 129 1.63 16.68 -17.64
N MET A 130 1.76 17.37 -18.78
CA MET A 130 0.61 17.88 -19.53
C MET A 130 -0.27 16.73 -20.07
N ALA A 131 0.35 15.69 -20.61
CA ALA A 131 -0.37 14.49 -21.03
C ALA A 131 -1.07 13.78 -19.86
N ALA A 132 -0.47 13.81 -18.66
CA ALA A 132 -1.09 13.28 -17.45
C ALA A 132 -2.36 14.06 -17.04
N VAL A 133 -2.38 15.38 -17.21
CA VAL A 133 -3.59 16.19 -17.01
C VAL A 133 -4.69 15.74 -17.96
N ASP A 134 -4.37 15.63 -19.26
CA ASP A 134 -5.35 15.20 -20.28
C ASP A 134 -5.85 13.76 -20.01
N ALA A 135 -4.96 12.85 -19.62
CA ALA A 135 -5.33 11.49 -19.23
C ALA A 135 -6.28 11.48 -18.04
N GLY A 136 -6.02 12.27 -17.00
CA GLY A 136 -6.88 12.37 -15.82
C GLY A 136 -8.28 12.90 -16.11
N ILE A 137 -8.40 13.80 -17.11
CA ILE A 137 -9.70 14.28 -17.57
C ILE A 137 -10.45 13.18 -18.35
N ASN A 138 -9.78 12.39 -19.16
CA ASN A 138 -10.43 11.50 -20.14
C ASN A 138 -10.61 10.05 -19.66
N SER A 139 -9.88 9.62 -18.65
CA SER A 139 -9.82 8.20 -18.26
C SER A 139 -10.76 7.74 -17.13
N PRO A 140 -11.34 8.60 -16.25
CA PRO A 140 -12.30 8.10 -15.26
C PRO A 140 -13.51 7.48 -15.93
N VAL A 141 -13.81 6.23 -15.55
CA VAL A 141 -14.94 5.44 -16.05
C VAL A 141 -16.01 5.39 -14.98
N LYS A 142 -17.25 5.70 -15.34
CA LYS A 142 -18.40 5.55 -14.43
C LYS A 142 -18.79 4.09 -14.36
N VAL A 143 -18.85 3.55 -13.14
CA VAL A 143 -19.28 2.17 -12.89
C VAL A 143 -20.79 2.09 -12.93
N ASN A 144 -21.31 1.10 -13.63
CA ASN A 144 -22.74 0.77 -13.58
C ASN A 144 -23.01 -0.09 -12.33
N VAL A 145 -23.48 0.56 -11.26
CA VAL A 145 -23.70 -0.08 -9.95
C VAL A 145 -24.82 -1.12 -10.04
N PRO A 146 -24.55 -2.42 -9.80
CA PRO A 146 -25.57 -3.45 -9.84
C PRO A 146 -26.62 -3.26 -8.72
N ALA A 147 -27.89 -3.49 -9.02
CA ALA A 147 -28.98 -3.30 -8.06
C ALA A 147 -28.91 -4.25 -6.85
N ASP A 148 -28.34 -5.43 -7.02
CA ASP A 148 -28.14 -6.43 -5.98
C ASP A 148 -27.09 -6.01 -4.93
N TRP A 149 -26.21 -5.08 -5.24
CA TRP A 149 -25.26 -4.51 -4.27
C TRP A 149 -25.98 -3.90 -3.05
N ALA A 150 -27.19 -3.42 -3.20
CA ALA A 150 -27.98 -2.90 -2.08
C ALA A 150 -28.25 -3.94 -0.97
N ASN A 151 -28.14 -5.23 -1.30
CA ASN A 151 -28.34 -6.35 -0.39
C ASN A 151 -27.05 -7.12 -0.10
N ALA A 152 -25.88 -6.60 -0.47
CA ALA A 152 -24.60 -7.22 -0.17
C ALA A 152 -24.44 -7.36 1.35
N ALA A 153 -23.98 -8.51 1.81
CA ALA A 153 -23.72 -8.73 3.23
C ALA A 153 -22.41 -7.99 3.63
N ASP A 154 -22.38 -7.44 4.84
CA ASP A 154 -21.13 -6.94 5.42
C ASP A 154 -20.22 -8.15 5.71
N ASP A 155 -19.12 -8.23 4.97
CA ASP A 155 -18.12 -9.29 5.04
C ASP A 155 -16.82 -8.83 5.75
N ARG A 156 -16.81 -7.61 6.30
CA ARG A 156 -15.69 -7.08 7.08
C ARG A 156 -15.66 -7.68 8.48
N THR A 157 -15.19 -8.90 8.59
CA THR A 157 -14.96 -9.52 9.89
C THR A 157 -13.72 -8.93 10.57
N VAL A 158 -13.76 -8.84 11.90
CA VAL A 158 -12.57 -8.58 12.70
C VAL A 158 -11.95 -9.93 13.03
N ASP A 159 -10.65 -10.07 12.80
CA ASP A 159 -9.93 -11.28 13.18
C ASP A 159 -9.94 -11.42 14.71
N GLU A 160 -10.65 -12.43 15.22
CA GLU A 160 -10.80 -12.68 16.65
C GLU A 160 -9.48 -13.11 17.32
N THR A 161 -8.46 -13.50 16.56
CA THR A 161 -7.13 -13.84 17.07
C THR A 161 -6.28 -12.62 17.41
N LEU A 162 -6.70 -11.41 16.99
CA LEU A 162 -6.01 -10.17 17.30
C LEU A 162 -6.05 -9.86 18.81
N PRO A 163 -4.99 -9.24 19.36
CA PRO A 163 -5.02 -8.73 20.73
C PRO A 163 -6.20 -7.78 20.97
N ASP A 164 -6.76 -7.79 22.17
CA ASP A 164 -7.94 -6.98 22.52
C ASP A 164 -7.76 -5.49 22.22
N VAL A 165 -6.59 -4.92 22.50
CA VAL A 165 -6.30 -3.52 22.19
C VAL A 165 -6.37 -3.24 20.68
N VAL A 166 -5.88 -4.17 19.86
CA VAL A 166 -5.92 -4.04 18.41
C VAL A 166 -7.36 -4.14 17.91
N LYS A 167 -8.07 -5.17 18.36
CA LYS A 167 -9.45 -5.44 17.98
C LYS A 167 -10.41 -4.34 18.42
N ASN A 168 -10.31 -3.90 19.69
CA ASN A 168 -11.30 -3.01 20.29
C ASN A 168 -10.97 -1.52 20.18
N ILE A 169 -9.73 -1.14 19.87
CA ILE A 169 -9.32 0.26 19.77
C ILE A 169 -8.70 0.55 18.39
N VAL A 170 -7.63 -0.19 18.01
CA VAL A 170 -6.87 0.15 16.79
C VAL A 170 -7.72 -0.05 15.54
N VAL A 171 -8.42 -1.18 15.41
CA VAL A 171 -9.28 -1.46 14.26
C VAL A 171 -10.42 -0.45 14.12
N PRO A 172 -11.21 -0.10 15.16
CA PRO A 172 -12.20 0.96 15.07
C PRO A 172 -11.61 2.32 14.70
N CYS A 173 -10.47 2.71 15.29
CA CYS A 173 -9.80 3.97 14.94
C CYS A 173 -9.34 3.99 13.48
N ASN A 174 -8.75 2.91 12.97
CA ASN A 174 -8.33 2.78 11.58
C ASN A 174 -9.54 2.80 10.61
N ARG A 175 -10.69 2.32 11.06
CA ARG A 175 -11.97 2.42 10.33
C ARG A 175 -12.63 3.79 10.44
N GLN A 176 -11.97 4.77 11.03
CA GLN A 176 -12.48 6.13 11.29
C GLN A 176 -13.71 6.18 12.21
N ARG A 177 -13.88 5.16 13.05
CA ARG A 177 -14.93 5.02 14.05
C ARG A 177 -14.45 5.21 15.48
N GLY A 178 -13.30 5.87 15.67
CA GLY A 178 -12.77 6.15 17.01
C GLY A 178 -13.71 6.99 17.87
N ASP A 179 -14.51 7.87 17.27
CA ASP A 179 -15.50 8.69 17.96
C ASP A 179 -16.67 7.86 18.53
N ASP A 180 -16.91 6.65 18.02
CA ASP A 180 -17.96 5.75 18.50
C ASP A 180 -17.52 4.96 19.75
N LEU A 181 -16.21 4.99 20.07
CA LEU A 181 -15.67 4.27 21.22
C LEU A 181 -16.05 4.98 22.53
N PRO A 182 -16.58 4.24 23.54
CA PRO A 182 -16.81 4.82 24.84
C PRO A 182 -15.47 5.14 25.53
N VAL A 183 -15.46 6.19 26.36
CA VAL A 183 -14.26 6.56 27.13
C VAL A 183 -13.73 5.40 27.98
N SER A 184 -14.62 4.52 28.42
CA SER A 184 -14.27 3.32 29.20
C SER A 184 -13.39 2.31 28.42
N ALA A 185 -13.36 2.35 27.09
CA ALA A 185 -12.46 1.51 26.29
C ALA A 185 -10.98 1.82 26.56
N PHE A 186 -10.68 3.03 27.01
CA PHE A 186 -9.31 3.49 27.32
C PHE A 186 -8.90 3.35 28.77
N LEU A 187 -9.78 2.85 29.67
CA LEU A 187 -9.46 2.66 31.09
C LEU A 187 -8.20 1.84 31.34
N PRO A 188 -7.90 0.75 30.59
CA PRO A 188 -6.66 -0.01 30.77
C PRO A 188 -5.39 0.80 30.50
N TYR A 189 -5.50 1.96 29.83
CA TYR A 189 -4.39 2.80 29.36
C TYR A 189 -4.43 4.21 29.94
N GLN A 190 -5.16 4.42 31.04
CA GLN A 190 -5.36 5.74 31.65
C GLN A 190 -4.08 6.39 32.20
N ASP A 191 -3.04 5.59 32.44
CA ASP A 191 -1.70 6.03 32.86
C ASP A 191 -0.78 6.42 31.66
N GLY A 192 -1.29 6.35 30.44
CA GLY A 192 -0.54 6.63 29.23
C GLY A 192 0.30 5.47 28.71
N THR A 193 0.27 4.30 29.36
CA THR A 193 0.89 3.09 28.80
C THR A 193 0.08 2.59 27.59
N TYR A 194 0.77 2.00 26.63
CA TYR A 194 0.15 1.38 25.46
C TYR A 194 0.94 0.11 25.10
N PRO A 195 0.27 -0.99 24.72
CA PRO A 195 0.95 -2.23 24.37
C PRO A 195 1.94 -2.04 23.22
N LEU A 196 3.13 -2.61 23.36
CA LEU A 196 4.16 -2.61 22.34
C LEU A 196 3.79 -3.53 21.17
N GLY A 197 4.39 -3.30 20.01
CA GLY A 197 4.28 -4.17 18.85
C GLY A 197 2.97 -4.06 18.06
N THR A 198 2.12 -3.07 18.34
CA THR A 198 0.84 -2.90 17.65
C THR A 198 1.00 -2.57 16.16
N SER A 199 2.12 -1.98 15.74
CA SER A 199 2.42 -1.65 14.34
C SER A 199 2.46 -2.87 13.41
N LYS A 200 2.75 -4.07 13.93
CA LYS A 200 2.75 -5.31 13.13
C LYS A 200 1.37 -5.67 12.56
N TYR A 201 0.30 -5.10 13.14
CA TYR A 201 -1.07 -5.31 12.69
C TYR A 201 -1.56 -4.22 11.72
N ASP A 202 -0.77 -3.15 11.52
CA ASP A 202 -1.09 -2.07 10.58
C ASP A 202 -0.44 -2.33 9.21
N LYS A 203 -0.99 -3.26 8.47
CA LYS A 203 -0.53 -3.67 7.14
C LYS A 203 -1.20 -2.84 6.05
N ARG A 204 -0.49 -1.90 5.43
CA ARG A 204 -1.07 -0.89 4.53
C ARG A 204 -1.12 -1.29 3.06
N GLY A 205 -0.11 -2.01 2.54
CA GLY A 205 -0.06 -2.43 1.14
C GLY A 205 -0.07 -1.26 0.15
N ILE A 206 0.69 -0.19 0.42
CA ILE A 206 0.64 1.07 -0.34
C ILE A 206 1.60 1.13 -1.53
N ALA A 207 2.48 0.14 -1.68
CA ALA A 207 3.47 0.12 -2.74
C ALA A 207 2.81 0.04 -4.12
N ALA A 208 3.20 0.92 -5.05
CA ALA A 208 2.85 0.79 -6.47
C ALA A 208 3.79 -0.17 -7.22
N PHE A 209 4.98 -0.41 -6.66
CA PHE A 209 5.98 -1.36 -7.15
C PHE A 209 6.58 -2.13 -5.98
N LEU A 210 6.78 -3.43 -6.15
CA LEU A 210 7.46 -4.28 -5.17
C LEU A 210 8.80 -4.78 -5.72
N PRO A 211 9.84 -4.93 -4.87
CA PRO A 211 11.10 -5.52 -5.29
C PRO A 211 10.94 -7.03 -5.47
N GLN A 212 11.20 -7.50 -6.68
CA GLN A 212 11.28 -8.93 -6.99
C GLN A 212 12.74 -9.39 -6.91
N TRP A 213 12.96 -10.48 -6.19
CA TRP A 213 14.29 -11.03 -5.95
C TRP A 213 14.63 -12.15 -6.94
N ASP A 214 15.74 -11.96 -7.66
CA ASP A 214 16.38 -12.99 -8.47
C ASP A 214 17.54 -13.59 -7.69
N SER A 215 17.33 -14.77 -7.12
CA SER A 215 18.31 -15.48 -6.29
C SER A 215 19.58 -15.86 -7.05
N THR A 216 19.48 -16.06 -8.36
CA THR A 216 20.63 -16.50 -9.21
C THR A 216 21.66 -15.39 -9.37
N LYS A 217 21.23 -14.13 -9.37
CA LYS A 217 22.10 -12.95 -9.46
C LYS A 217 22.56 -12.43 -8.11
N CYS A 218 21.96 -12.91 -7.01
CA CYS A 218 22.17 -12.36 -5.69
C CYS A 218 23.59 -12.66 -5.14
N LEU A 219 24.28 -11.60 -4.71
CA LEU A 219 25.58 -11.71 -4.05
C LEU A 219 25.47 -12.10 -2.57
N GLN A 220 24.30 -12.04 -1.98
CA GLN A 220 24.01 -12.22 -0.55
C GLN A 220 24.81 -11.25 0.34
N CYS A 221 24.99 -10.02 -0.12
CA CYS A 221 25.73 -8.98 0.59
C CYS A 221 24.90 -8.25 1.65
N ASN A 222 23.59 -8.42 1.64
CA ASN A 222 22.61 -7.78 2.54
C ASN A 222 22.56 -6.24 2.46
N GLN A 223 23.12 -5.62 1.41
CA GLN A 223 23.05 -4.16 1.24
C GLN A 223 21.60 -3.67 1.15
N CYS A 224 20.73 -4.44 0.50
CA CYS A 224 19.31 -4.11 0.35
C CYS A 224 18.55 -4.10 1.68
N THR A 225 18.91 -4.99 2.61
CA THR A 225 18.31 -5.03 3.94
C THR A 225 18.77 -3.86 4.79
N PHE A 226 20.07 -3.49 4.68
CA PHE A 226 20.66 -2.38 5.40
C PHE A 226 20.06 -1.01 5.03
N VAL A 227 19.73 -0.80 3.75
CA VAL A 227 19.21 0.50 3.27
C VAL A 227 17.69 0.62 3.37
N CYS A 228 16.99 -0.43 3.76
CA CYS A 228 15.53 -0.38 3.85
C CYS A 228 15.08 0.44 5.07
N PRO A 229 14.39 1.59 4.87
CA PRO A 229 14.00 2.45 5.99
C PRO A 229 12.90 1.85 6.88
N HIS A 230 12.20 0.81 6.39
CA HIS A 230 11.09 0.16 7.08
C HIS A 230 11.41 -1.28 7.53
N ALA A 231 12.65 -1.75 7.36
CA ALA A 231 13.04 -3.14 7.58
C ALA A 231 12.09 -4.17 6.90
N ALA A 232 11.44 -3.75 5.81
CA ALA A 232 10.49 -4.55 5.05
C ALA A 232 11.15 -5.58 4.12
N ILE A 233 12.48 -5.56 3.98
CA ILE A 233 13.24 -6.57 3.27
C ILE A 233 14.31 -7.12 4.22
N ARG A 234 14.33 -8.45 4.45
CA ARG A 234 15.18 -9.08 5.44
C ARG A 234 15.86 -10.32 4.89
N ALA A 235 17.07 -10.58 5.39
CA ALA A 235 17.86 -11.76 5.07
C ALA A 235 17.71 -12.82 6.16
N TYR A 236 17.56 -14.07 5.75
CA TYR A 236 17.41 -15.20 6.65
C TYR A 236 18.42 -16.31 6.29
N LEU A 237 18.92 -16.98 7.32
CA LEU A 237 19.62 -18.25 7.21
C LEU A 237 18.66 -19.35 7.62
N VAL A 238 18.57 -20.38 6.80
CA VAL A 238 17.57 -21.45 6.92
C VAL A 238 18.32 -22.77 6.98
N ASP A 239 18.05 -23.60 7.98
CA ASP A 239 18.60 -24.96 8.04
C ASP A 239 17.75 -25.96 7.23
N GLU A 240 18.15 -27.22 7.23
CA GLU A 240 17.51 -28.25 6.41
C GLU A 240 16.08 -28.56 6.89
N GLU A 241 15.85 -28.57 8.22
CA GLU A 241 14.53 -28.83 8.80
C GLU A 241 13.57 -27.67 8.49
N GLU A 242 14.03 -26.43 8.66
CA GLU A 242 13.28 -25.23 8.33
C GLU A 242 12.98 -25.15 6.83
N ALA A 243 13.96 -25.52 5.97
CA ALA A 243 13.72 -25.55 4.52
C ALA A 243 12.67 -26.59 4.11
N ALA A 244 12.66 -27.75 4.78
CA ALA A 244 11.69 -28.81 4.52
C ALA A 244 10.28 -28.45 5.01
N ALA A 245 10.16 -27.65 6.06
CA ALA A 245 8.87 -27.19 6.62
C ALA A 245 8.31 -25.95 5.94
N ALA A 246 9.07 -25.32 5.02
CA ALA A 246 8.71 -24.05 4.41
C ALA A 246 7.52 -24.17 3.43
N PRO A 247 6.71 -23.12 3.27
CA PRO A 247 5.73 -23.05 2.19
C PRO A 247 6.37 -23.29 0.81
N ALA A 248 5.65 -23.89 -0.11
CA ALA A 248 6.18 -24.26 -1.43
C ALA A 248 6.79 -23.09 -2.22
N ALA A 249 6.26 -21.87 -2.03
CA ALA A 249 6.77 -20.65 -2.65
C ALA A 249 7.99 -20.05 -1.91
N PHE A 250 8.35 -20.54 -0.73
CA PHE A 250 9.51 -20.10 0.05
C PHE A 250 10.81 -20.69 -0.47
N THR A 251 11.25 -20.26 -1.65
CA THR A 251 12.46 -20.77 -2.27
C THR A 251 13.72 -20.25 -1.58
N THR A 252 14.72 -21.14 -1.39
CA THR A 252 16.01 -20.82 -0.79
C THR A 252 17.16 -21.16 -1.74
N VAL A 253 18.34 -20.63 -1.48
CA VAL A 253 19.57 -20.96 -2.21
C VAL A 253 20.71 -21.21 -1.22
N PRO A 254 21.76 -21.96 -1.57
CA PRO A 254 22.89 -22.18 -0.67
C PRO A 254 23.46 -20.87 -0.13
N ALA A 255 23.67 -20.80 1.19
CA ALA A 255 24.22 -19.62 1.84
C ALA A 255 25.71 -19.47 1.56
N LYS A 256 26.11 -18.37 0.91
CA LYS A 256 27.53 -18.07 0.62
C LYS A 256 28.29 -17.75 1.90
N GLY A 257 29.24 -18.62 2.25
CA GLY A 257 30.07 -18.49 3.46
C GLY A 257 29.45 -19.11 4.73
N ALA A 258 28.35 -19.87 4.61
CA ALA A 258 27.74 -20.62 5.71
C ALA A 258 27.38 -22.03 5.26
N LYS A 259 28.35 -22.96 5.38
CA LYS A 259 28.21 -24.36 4.94
C LYS A 259 27.06 -25.04 5.69
N GLY A 260 26.21 -25.75 4.95
CA GLY A 260 25.05 -26.48 5.51
C GLY A 260 23.81 -25.62 5.75
N LEU A 261 23.87 -24.32 5.44
CA LEU A 261 22.70 -23.43 5.53
C LEU A 261 22.26 -22.93 4.16
N GLN A 262 20.98 -22.62 4.07
CA GLN A 262 20.35 -21.95 2.94
C GLN A 262 20.17 -20.45 3.25
N TYR A 263 20.03 -19.65 2.21
CA TYR A 263 19.78 -18.20 2.28
C TYR A 263 18.44 -17.87 1.63
N ARG A 264 17.68 -17.02 2.29
CA ARG A 264 16.46 -16.40 1.76
C ARG A 264 16.56 -14.89 1.95
N LEU A 265 16.16 -14.15 0.92
CA LEU A 265 15.83 -12.73 1.03
C LEU A 265 14.32 -12.61 0.93
N GLN A 266 13.65 -12.16 1.99
CA GLN A 266 12.19 -12.06 2.06
C GLN A 266 11.76 -10.60 2.16
N VAL A 267 10.70 -10.25 1.44
CA VAL A 267 10.06 -8.93 1.46
C VAL A 267 8.73 -9.04 2.17
N SER A 268 8.47 -8.11 3.12
CA SER A 268 7.12 -7.86 3.60
C SER A 268 6.40 -6.97 2.59
N THR A 269 5.55 -7.56 1.79
CA THR A 269 4.91 -6.86 0.67
C THR A 269 3.90 -5.80 1.13
N LEU A 270 3.25 -6.02 2.27
CA LEU A 270 2.30 -5.09 2.87
C LEU A 270 2.95 -3.92 3.64
N ASP A 271 4.19 -4.10 4.13
CA ASP A 271 4.95 -3.04 4.81
C ASP A 271 5.86 -2.26 3.86
N CYS A 272 6.13 -2.81 2.66
CA CYS A 272 6.95 -2.15 1.65
C CYS A 272 6.23 -0.91 1.11
N THR A 273 6.95 0.21 1.02
CA THR A 273 6.44 1.46 0.45
C THR A 273 6.76 1.65 -1.03
N GLY A 274 7.50 0.70 -1.65
CA GLY A 274 7.87 0.78 -3.06
C GLY A 274 8.91 1.85 -3.40
N CYS A 275 9.69 2.33 -2.42
CA CYS A 275 10.64 3.45 -2.60
C CYS A 275 11.81 3.15 -3.54
N GLY A 276 12.11 1.87 -3.83
CA GLY A 276 13.17 1.44 -4.76
C GLY A 276 14.60 1.48 -4.20
N SER A 277 14.83 1.92 -2.95
CA SER A 277 16.17 2.04 -2.36
C SER A 277 16.95 0.71 -2.40
N CYS A 278 16.31 -0.41 -2.13
CA CYS A 278 16.93 -1.74 -2.16
C CYS A 278 17.40 -2.14 -3.57
N ALA A 279 16.63 -1.86 -4.61
CA ALA A 279 16.99 -2.14 -6.00
C ALA A 279 18.10 -1.19 -6.49
N ALA A 280 18.01 0.10 -6.17
CA ALA A 280 19.03 1.10 -6.52
C ALA A 280 20.39 0.74 -5.89
N SER A 281 20.40 0.33 -4.60
CA SER A 281 21.61 -0.01 -3.84
C SER A 281 22.13 -1.43 -4.08
N CYS A 282 21.47 -2.23 -4.91
CA CYS A 282 21.91 -3.60 -5.22
C CYS A 282 23.29 -3.58 -5.92
N LEU A 283 24.27 -4.30 -5.35
CA LEU A 283 25.65 -4.37 -5.84
C LEU A 283 25.87 -5.40 -6.94
N ALA A 284 24.89 -6.26 -7.21
CA ALA A 284 24.98 -7.23 -8.31
C ALA A 284 25.04 -6.49 -9.66
N LYS A 285 25.92 -6.95 -10.56
CA LYS A 285 26.13 -6.36 -11.90
C LYS A 285 24.80 -6.24 -12.66
N ASP A 286 24.02 -7.33 -12.67
CA ASP A 286 22.74 -7.43 -13.37
C ASP A 286 21.56 -7.32 -12.39
N LYS A 287 21.70 -6.54 -11.35
CA LYS A 287 20.69 -6.30 -10.31
C LYS A 287 19.89 -7.56 -9.90
N ALA A 288 20.07 -8.00 -8.70
CA ALA A 288 19.32 -9.12 -8.13
C ALA A 288 17.94 -8.70 -7.59
N LEU A 289 17.67 -7.41 -7.57
CA LEU A 289 16.38 -6.83 -7.20
C LEU A 289 15.91 -5.88 -8.30
N THR A 290 14.72 -6.13 -8.82
CA THR A 290 14.05 -5.28 -9.81
C THR A 290 12.68 -4.87 -9.27
N MET A 291 12.31 -3.60 -9.45
CA MET A 291 11.00 -3.12 -9.05
C MET A 291 9.97 -3.53 -10.10
N GLN A 292 8.94 -4.27 -9.68
CA GLN A 292 7.84 -4.70 -10.55
C GLN A 292 6.54 -4.03 -10.12
N PRO A 293 5.66 -3.64 -11.05
CA PRO A 293 4.31 -3.16 -10.72
C PRO A 293 3.58 -4.18 -9.86
N VAL A 294 2.89 -3.71 -8.84
CA VAL A 294 2.14 -4.58 -7.94
C VAL A 294 0.90 -5.11 -8.64
N ASP A 295 0.69 -6.41 -8.52
CA ASP A 295 -0.58 -7.08 -8.75
C ASP A 295 -0.98 -7.89 -7.50
N ASP A 296 -2.20 -8.37 -7.47
CA ASP A 296 -2.76 -9.08 -6.30
C ASP A 296 -2.00 -10.38 -5.97
N THR A 297 -1.28 -10.97 -6.94
CA THR A 297 -0.52 -12.22 -6.76
C THR A 297 0.81 -12.00 -6.03
N MET A 298 1.26 -10.75 -5.93
CA MET A 298 2.54 -10.40 -5.29
C MET A 298 2.45 -10.30 -3.77
N TYR A 299 1.26 -10.31 -3.19
CA TYR A 299 1.09 -10.27 -1.74
C TYR A 299 1.35 -11.64 -1.12
N ASP A 300 2.53 -11.80 -0.54
CA ASP A 300 3.08 -13.06 -0.04
C ASP A 300 3.24 -13.03 1.49
N GLU A 301 2.11 -12.99 2.18
CA GLU A 301 2.09 -12.98 3.65
C GLU A 301 2.52 -14.32 4.25
N ALA A 302 2.20 -15.43 3.61
CA ALA A 302 2.54 -16.75 4.12
C ALA A 302 4.07 -16.93 4.24
N ASN A 303 4.81 -16.54 3.20
CA ASN A 303 6.28 -16.61 3.23
C ASN A 303 6.88 -15.60 4.21
N TRP A 304 6.29 -14.40 4.35
CA TRP A 304 6.75 -13.42 5.34
C TRP A 304 6.55 -13.93 6.77
N ASN A 305 5.35 -14.44 7.09
CA ASN A 305 5.03 -14.98 8.41
C ASN A 305 5.89 -16.19 8.75
N TYR A 306 6.14 -17.05 7.76
CA TYR A 306 7.07 -18.16 7.91
C TYR A 306 8.49 -17.66 8.22
N ALA A 307 8.98 -16.69 7.47
CA ALA A 307 10.31 -16.11 7.70
C ALA A 307 10.46 -15.53 9.12
N LEU A 308 9.41 -14.91 9.66
CA LEU A 308 9.42 -14.40 11.04
C LEU A 308 9.48 -15.51 12.11
N SER A 309 9.05 -16.73 11.79
CA SER A 309 9.13 -17.88 12.71
C SER A 309 10.49 -18.58 12.74
N LEU A 310 11.39 -18.26 11.80
CA LEU A 310 12.71 -18.88 11.69
C LEU A 310 13.58 -18.54 12.91
N LYS A 311 14.36 -19.51 13.36
CA LYS A 311 15.27 -19.33 14.49
C LYS A 311 16.49 -18.49 14.07
N ASP A 312 16.91 -17.61 14.93
CA ASP A 312 18.20 -16.93 14.78
C ASP A 312 19.37 -17.92 14.81
N LYS A 313 20.36 -17.67 13.95
CA LYS A 313 21.59 -18.49 13.85
C LYS A 313 22.81 -17.66 14.25
N PRO A 314 22.98 -17.39 15.55
CA PRO A 314 24.06 -16.55 16.06
C PRO A 314 25.44 -17.19 15.76
N GLY A 315 26.44 -16.35 15.52
CA GLY A 315 27.83 -16.79 15.35
C GLY A 315 28.20 -17.30 13.97
N VAL A 316 27.25 -17.41 13.03
CA VAL A 316 27.56 -17.82 11.64
C VAL A 316 28.34 -16.74 10.88
N PHE A 317 28.00 -15.47 11.07
CA PHE A 317 28.70 -14.33 10.50
C PHE A 317 29.08 -13.32 11.59
N ASP A 318 30.16 -12.59 11.36
CA ASP A 318 30.57 -11.50 12.25
C ASP A 318 29.56 -10.33 12.18
N ARG A 319 28.89 -10.08 13.30
CA ARG A 319 27.88 -9.02 13.44
C ARG A 319 28.44 -7.60 13.26
N LYS A 320 29.76 -7.44 13.29
CA LYS A 320 30.42 -6.14 13.03
C LYS A 320 30.50 -5.83 11.53
N THR A 321 30.26 -6.82 10.68
CA THR A 321 30.19 -6.59 9.22
C THR A 321 28.77 -6.21 8.80
N LEU A 322 28.63 -5.46 7.71
CA LEU A 322 27.32 -5.13 7.14
C LEU A 322 26.52 -6.42 6.88
N LYS A 323 27.11 -7.41 6.20
CA LYS A 323 26.45 -8.67 5.91
C LYS A 323 25.96 -9.39 7.17
N GLY A 324 26.82 -9.51 8.17
CA GLY A 324 26.53 -10.27 9.39
C GLY A 324 25.52 -9.58 10.30
N SER A 325 25.55 -8.25 10.38
CA SER A 325 24.59 -7.48 11.19
C SER A 325 23.16 -7.65 10.72
N GLN A 326 22.95 -7.88 9.41
CA GLN A 326 21.61 -7.97 8.83
C GLN A 326 20.92 -9.33 9.00
N PHE A 327 21.61 -10.32 9.57
CA PHE A 327 20.98 -11.57 10.00
C PHE A 327 20.41 -11.50 11.43
N SER A 328 20.76 -10.47 12.19
CA SER A 328 20.08 -10.17 13.46
C SER A 328 18.77 -9.47 13.12
N GLN A 329 17.67 -10.18 13.34
CA GLN A 329 16.36 -9.62 13.03
C GLN A 329 16.05 -8.45 13.96
N PRO A 330 15.46 -7.35 13.47
CA PRO A 330 14.99 -6.28 14.36
C PRO A 330 13.92 -6.84 15.30
N LEU A 331 13.92 -6.35 16.53
CA LEU A 331 12.83 -6.66 17.45
C LEU A 331 11.52 -6.16 16.83
N VAL A 332 10.51 -7.02 16.81
CA VAL A 332 9.20 -6.70 16.22
C VAL A 332 8.26 -6.05 17.24
N GLU A 333 8.74 -5.88 18.45
CA GLU A 333 7.98 -5.39 19.61
C GLU A 333 8.48 -4.00 20.04
N PHE A 334 8.41 -3.05 19.13
CA PHE A 334 8.64 -1.63 19.46
C PHE A 334 7.33 -0.94 19.71
#